data_f687e8c950cff42029c63c977dfc9c5a
#
_entry.id   f687e8c950cff42029c63c977dfc9c5a
#
_cell.length_a   1.000
_cell.length_b   1.000
_cell.length_c   1.000
_cell.angle_alpha   90.00
_cell.angle_beta   90.00
_cell.angle_gamma   90.00
#
_symmetry.space_group_name_H-M   'P 1'
#
loop_
_entity.id
_entity.type
_entity.pdbx_description
1 polymer ?
#
loop_
_entity_poly.entity_id
_entity_poly.type
_entity_poly.pdbx_seq_one_letter_code
_entity_poly.pdbx_strand_id
1 'polypeptide(L)'
;MPGQRDRLNTRVLRAGAPAFDDGAAPVDAPLVRTSTVRFENDAARAGLHHRREAGEAVATYGRHGTATHRALEAALGELEGAEHVLLAPSGLAAISLTFIALLSPGDHVLVQDSVYGPVRERIEPLLARLGVSFSYFSAGAGLPANDVRANTRLIYAESPSSFLYEVVDLPALAAFARQHDALLAADNTWGAGVLYQPIELGADISIQAITKYAGGHSDLMQGAVAVKDRDVARRLRDTHEALGLSVGADDAWLALRGVRTLAVRLAQHERHALDVARYLAEATGVVERVFYPALPGDPGHALWQRDFHGANGLVSFALRDATLADAVAFVDALRLFGIGASWGGYESLALIAPASRLETHSAWRGGAPVVRLHVGLEDPRDLIDDLAQAFRRIAR
;
A
#
# COMPACT_ATOMS: atom_id res chain seq x y z
N MET A 1 -0.27 16.91 33.94
CA MET A 1 -1.01 16.87 32.66
C MET A 1 -0.81 15.49 32.09
N PRO A 2 -1.85 14.70 31.71
CA PRO A 2 -1.63 13.48 30.95
C PRO A 2 -0.94 13.90 29.66
N GLY A 3 0.20 13.24 29.33
CA GLY A 3 1.13 13.66 28.30
C GLY A 3 0.46 13.73 26.94
N GLN A 4 0.55 14.90 26.32
CA GLN A 4 0.14 15.10 24.94
C GLN A 4 0.99 14.18 24.06
N ARG A 5 0.37 13.20 23.39
CA ARG A 5 1.06 12.27 22.48
C ARG A 5 1.70 13.09 21.36
N ASP A 6 2.97 12.87 21.08
CA ASP A 6 3.66 13.51 19.95
C ASP A 6 2.91 13.31 18.64
N ARG A 7 3.05 14.24 17.69
CA ARG A 7 2.46 14.12 16.35
C ARG A 7 3.06 12.94 15.59
N LEU A 8 2.32 12.39 14.64
CA LEU A 8 2.67 11.18 13.88
C LEU A 8 4.11 11.21 13.35
N ASN A 9 4.50 12.27 12.65
CA ASN A 9 5.86 12.37 12.07
C ASN A 9 6.95 12.29 13.13
N THR A 10 6.76 12.93 14.31
CA THR A 10 7.71 12.85 15.42
C THR A 10 7.80 11.43 15.95
N ARG A 11 6.68 10.75 16.13
CA ARG A 11 6.62 9.37 16.61
C ARG A 11 7.33 8.42 15.66
N VAL A 12 7.02 8.50 14.36
CA VAL A 12 7.65 7.71 13.30
C VAL A 12 9.17 7.91 13.25
N LEU A 13 9.63 9.16 13.36
CA LEU A 13 11.07 9.46 13.36
C LEU A 13 11.79 8.91 14.59
N ARG A 14 11.10 8.72 15.72
CA ARG A 14 11.67 8.19 16.97
C ARG A 14 11.44 6.71 17.17
N ALA A 15 10.48 6.11 16.44
CA ALA A 15 10.17 4.71 16.54
C ALA A 15 11.38 3.84 16.16
N GLY A 16 11.63 2.79 16.95
CA GLY A 16 12.74 1.87 16.71
C GLY A 16 14.13 2.48 16.96
N ALA A 17 14.21 3.64 17.63
CA ALA A 17 15.48 4.20 18.04
C ALA A 17 16.21 3.24 19.00
N PRO A 18 17.54 3.04 18.85
CA PRO A 18 18.30 2.19 19.74
C PRO A 18 18.24 2.68 21.20
N ALA A 19 18.22 1.73 22.13
CA ALA A 19 18.34 2.07 23.56
C ALA A 19 19.76 2.57 23.88
N PHE A 20 19.85 3.41 24.91
CA PHE A 20 21.14 3.83 25.43
C PHE A 20 21.86 2.64 26.09
N ASP A 21 23.13 2.46 25.75
CA ASP A 21 24.05 1.52 26.37
C ASP A 21 25.25 2.30 26.83
N ASP A 22 25.57 2.17 28.12
CA ASP A 22 26.64 2.96 28.80
C ASP A 22 26.58 4.49 28.52
N GLY A 23 25.35 5.04 28.51
CA GLY A 23 25.09 6.47 28.31
C GLY A 23 25.15 6.97 26.87
N ALA A 24 25.36 6.09 25.87
CA ALA A 24 25.41 6.43 24.45
C ALA A 24 24.51 5.53 23.61
N ALA A 25 24.01 6.02 22.47
CA ALA A 25 23.31 5.24 21.49
C ALA A 25 23.57 5.80 20.08
N PRO A 26 23.67 4.95 19.04
CA PRO A 26 23.67 5.44 17.66
C PRO A 26 22.32 6.08 17.33
N VAL A 27 22.32 7.06 16.43
CA VAL A 27 21.06 7.70 15.98
C VAL A 27 20.21 6.74 15.18
N ASP A 28 20.83 5.90 14.34
CA ASP A 28 20.12 4.96 13.47
C ASP A 28 20.19 3.53 14.03
N ALA A 29 19.19 2.72 13.66
CA ALA A 29 19.15 1.32 14.04
C ALA A 29 20.32 0.56 13.40
N PRO A 30 21.02 -0.31 14.15
CA PRO A 30 22.13 -1.08 13.60
C PRO A 30 21.63 -2.11 12.57
N LEU A 31 22.41 -2.31 11.51
CA LEU A 31 22.17 -3.37 10.54
C LEU A 31 22.70 -4.71 11.08
N VAL A 32 21.79 -5.56 11.53
CA VAL A 32 22.10 -6.87 12.13
C VAL A 32 21.79 -7.99 11.16
N ARG A 33 22.85 -8.55 10.55
CA ARG A 33 22.76 -9.74 9.67
C ARG A 33 23.15 -10.98 10.46
N THR A 34 22.21 -11.89 10.62
CA THR A 34 22.48 -13.20 11.23
C THR A 34 21.40 -14.22 10.87
N SER A 35 21.78 -15.48 10.74
CA SER A 35 20.84 -16.60 10.75
C SER A 35 20.71 -17.19 12.15
N THR A 36 21.83 -17.38 12.84
CA THR A 36 21.89 -18.05 14.15
C THR A 36 22.07 -17.04 15.27
N VAL A 37 21.26 -17.15 16.31
CA VAL A 37 21.41 -16.41 17.57
C VAL A 37 22.07 -17.32 18.60
N ARG A 38 23.12 -16.83 19.27
CA ARG A 38 23.77 -17.52 20.37
C ARG A 38 23.13 -17.11 21.69
N PHE A 39 22.93 -18.06 22.57
CA PHE A 39 22.40 -17.85 23.90
C PHE A 39 23.52 -18.08 24.94
N GLU A 40 23.44 -17.41 26.07
CA GLU A 40 24.42 -17.53 27.15
C GLU A 40 24.45 -18.96 27.71
N ASN A 41 23.26 -19.56 27.87
CA ASN A 41 23.05 -20.92 28.36
C ASN A 41 21.69 -21.46 27.86
N ASP A 42 21.40 -22.76 28.15
CA ASP A 42 20.16 -23.38 27.70
C ASP A 42 18.91 -22.83 28.40
N ALA A 43 19.01 -22.37 29.62
CA ALA A 43 17.89 -21.74 30.32
C ALA A 43 17.50 -20.39 29.67
N ALA A 44 18.48 -19.59 29.28
CA ALA A 44 18.26 -18.34 28.53
C ALA A 44 17.61 -18.64 27.16
N ARG A 45 18.06 -19.67 26.45
CA ARG A 45 17.48 -20.15 25.21
C ARG A 45 16.00 -20.53 25.38
N ALA A 46 15.71 -21.39 26.36
CA ALA A 46 14.34 -21.86 26.65
C ALA A 46 13.42 -20.68 27.05
N GLY A 47 13.91 -19.77 27.90
CA GLY A 47 13.17 -18.59 28.33
C GLY A 47 12.82 -17.65 27.17
N LEU A 48 13.75 -17.38 26.24
CA LEU A 48 13.50 -16.56 25.07
C LEU A 48 12.53 -17.24 24.08
N HIS A 49 12.62 -18.55 23.90
CA HIS A 49 11.64 -19.28 23.08
C HIS A 49 10.23 -19.18 23.67
N HIS A 50 10.06 -19.37 24.98
CA HIS A 50 8.77 -19.22 25.64
C HIS A 50 8.18 -17.82 25.51
N ARG A 51 9.00 -16.77 25.69
CA ARG A 51 8.57 -15.38 25.50
C ARG A 51 8.12 -15.14 24.05
N ARG A 52 8.83 -15.70 23.08
CA ARG A 52 8.44 -15.60 21.66
C ARG A 52 7.11 -16.29 21.38
N GLU A 53 6.89 -17.50 21.93
CA GLU A 53 5.61 -18.23 21.84
C GLU A 53 4.46 -17.43 22.47
N ALA A 54 4.75 -16.69 23.55
CA ALA A 54 3.82 -15.75 24.15
C ALA A 54 3.57 -14.46 23.31
N GLY A 55 4.27 -14.32 22.18
CA GLY A 55 4.09 -13.22 21.23
C GLY A 55 5.05 -12.05 21.39
N GLU A 56 6.07 -12.18 22.26
CA GLU A 56 7.06 -11.12 22.39
C GLU A 56 8.04 -11.08 21.20
N ALA A 57 8.44 -9.85 20.84
CA ALA A 57 9.38 -9.60 19.75
C ALA A 57 10.83 -9.80 20.19
N VAL A 58 11.23 -11.04 20.46
CA VAL A 58 12.58 -11.42 20.88
C VAL A 58 13.35 -12.16 19.80
N ALA A 59 14.66 -11.97 19.77
CA ALA A 59 15.54 -12.65 18.81
C ALA A 59 15.81 -14.09 19.25
N THR A 60 15.37 -15.06 18.45
CA THR A 60 15.63 -16.50 18.68
C THR A 60 16.30 -17.17 17.49
N TYR A 61 16.06 -16.64 16.29
CA TYR A 61 16.65 -17.07 15.01
C TYR A 61 16.47 -15.95 13.97
N GLY A 62 17.38 -15.79 13.04
CA GLY A 62 17.37 -14.68 12.05
C GLY A 62 16.08 -14.58 11.23
N ARG A 63 15.47 -15.73 10.85
CA ARG A 63 14.18 -15.76 10.14
C ARG A 63 13.03 -15.09 10.91
N HIS A 64 13.12 -15.04 12.24
CA HIS A 64 12.12 -14.39 13.11
C HIS A 64 12.35 -12.88 13.27
N GLY A 65 13.33 -12.35 12.57
CA GLY A 65 13.72 -10.94 12.62
C GLY A 65 14.82 -10.64 13.66
N THR A 66 15.51 -9.55 13.42
CA THR A 66 16.59 -8.99 14.26
C THR A 66 16.19 -7.62 14.78
N ALA A 67 17.08 -6.94 15.51
CA ALA A 67 16.86 -5.55 15.96
C ALA A 67 16.55 -4.61 14.79
N THR A 68 17.15 -4.84 13.61
CA THR A 68 16.87 -4.06 12.39
C THR A 68 15.42 -4.18 11.95
N HIS A 69 14.87 -5.40 11.92
CA HIS A 69 13.47 -5.65 11.57
C HIS A 69 12.53 -5.01 12.59
N ARG A 70 12.84 -5.14 13.89
CA ARG A 70 12.02 -4.57 14.97
C ARG A 70 11.94 -3.04 14.90
N ALA A 71 13.04 -2.39 14.50
CA ALA A 71 13.05 -0.95 14.30
C ALA A 71 12.12 -0.52 13.15
N LEU A 72 12.09 -1.26 12.05
CA LEU A 72 11.16 -1.03 10.95
C LEU A 72 9.71 -1.32 11.35
N GLU A 73 9.46 -2.47 11.99
CA GLU A 73 8.12 -2.85 12.49
C GLU A 73 7.55 -1.79 13.43
N ALA A 74 8.38 -1.24 14.33
CA ALA A 74 7.97 -0.16 15.22
C ALA A 74 7.59 1.13 14.47
N ALA A 75 8.37 1.51 13.45
CA ALA A 75 8.08 2.69 12.64
C ALA A 75 6.79 2.52 11.80
N LEU A 76 6.59 1.34 11.21
CA LEU A 76 5.37 1.00 10.47
C LEU A 76 4.15 0.90 11.40
N GLY A 77 4.32 0.39 12.62
CA GLY A 77 3.26 0.38 13.64
C GLY A 77 2.76 1.78 13.99
N GLU A 78 3.68 2.75 14.13
CA GLU A 78 3.28 4.16 14.32
C GLU A 78 2.58 4.74 13.09
N LEU A 79 3.05 4.41 11.88
CA LEU A 79 2.42 4.87 10.63
C LEU A 79 0.99 4.35 10.48
N GLU A 80 0.77 3.07 10.73
CA GLU A 80 -0.52 2.41 10.54
C GLU A 80 -1.44 2.51 11.75
N GLY A 81 -0.96 3.02 12.88
CA GLY A 81 -1.70 3.00 14.13
C GLY A 81 -1.92 1.58 14.66
N ALA A 82 -1.00 0.65 14.40
CA ALA A 82 -1.09 -0.77 14.72
C ALA A 82 -0.18 -1.18 15.89
N GLU A 83 -0.56 -2.23 16.61
CA GLU A 83 0.22 -2.81 17.69
C GLU A 83 1.13 -3.95 17.21
N HIS A 84 0.74 -4.61 16.11
CA HIS A 84 1.46 -5.74 15.54
C HIS A 84 1.71 -5.49 14.06
N VAL A 85 2.97 -5.66 13.64
CA VAL A 85 3.39 -5.58 12.25
C VAL A 85 4.17 -6.84 11.88
N LEU A 86 3.87 -7.41 10.71
CA LEU A 86 4.61 -8.52 10.13
C LEU A 86 5.18 -8.07 8.78
N LEU A 87 6.48 -8.23 8.61
CA LEU A 87 7.15 -7.93 7.34
C LEU A 87 7.04 -9.12 6.39
N ALA A 88 6.86 -8.85 5.11
CA ALA A 88 6.78 -9.85 4.05
C ALA A 88 7.74 -9.51 2.90
N PRO A 89 8.21 -10.50 2.12
CA PRO A 89 9.21 -10.27 1.07
C PRO A 89 8.69 -9.44 -0.12
N SER A 90 7.40 -9.19 -0.20
CA SER A 90 6.78 -8.28 -1.18
C SER A 90 5.38 -7.86 -0.73
N GLY A 91 4.82 -6.81 -1.35
CA GLY A 91 3.41 -6.44 -1.14
C GLY A 91 2.44 -7.57 -1.47
N LEU A 92 2.67 -8.27 -2.60
CA LEU A 92 1.84 -9.42 -2.96
C LEU A 92 1.94 -10.56 -1.93
N ALA A 93 3.11 -10.79 -1.34
CA ALA A 93 3.27 -11.77 -0.27
C ALA A 93 2.52 -11.36 1.01
N ALA A 94 2.46 -10.05 1.32
CA ALA A 94 1.67 -9.53 2.44
C ALA A 94 0.16 -9.73 2.22
N ILE A 95 -0.34 -9.47 1.01
CA ILE A 95 -1.73 -9.75 0.63
C ILE A 95 -2.01 -11.26 0.72
N SER A 96 -1.16 -12.09 0.10
CA SER A 96 -1.33 -13.56 0.12
C SER A 96 -1.31 -14.12 1.54
N LEU A 97 -0.41 -13.63 2.40
CA LEU A 97 -0.35 -13.99 3.82
C LEU A 97 -1.70 -13.71 4.51
N THR A 98 -2.26 -12.52 4.29
CA THR A 98 -3.54 -12.12 4.90
C THR A 98 -4.66 -13.06 4.50
N PHE A 99 -4.79 -13.37 3.23
CA PHE A 99 -5.84 -14.26 2.71
C PHE A 99 -5.66 -15.71 3.21
N ILE A 100 -4.44 -16.26 3.14
CA ILE A 100 -4.17 -17.64 3.55
C ILE A 100 -4.33 -17.81 5.07
N ALA A 101 -3.95 -16.80 5.86
CA ALA A 101 -4.07 -16.88 7.32
C ALA A 101 -5.51 -16.78 7.82
N LEU A 102 -6.36 -16.03 7.08
CA LEU A 102 -7.68 -15.66 7.59
C LEU A 102 -8.85 -16.42 6.93
N LEU A 103 -8.59 -17.17 5.87
CA LEU A 103 -9.61 -17.91 5.13
C LEU A 103 -9.38 -19.43 5.25
N SER A 104 -10.48 -20.16 5.27
CA SER A 104 -10.52 -21.62 5.29
C SER A 104 -11.33 -22.16 4.10
N PRO A 105 -11.20 -23.45 3.73
CA PRO A 105 -12.06 -24.05 2.72
C PRO A 105 -13.55 -23.87 3.07
N GLY A 106 -14.32 -23.41 2.11
CA GLY A 106 -15.74 -23.08 2.27
C GLY A 106 -16.02 -21.62 2.60
N ASP A 107 -15.01 -20.81 2.94
CA ASP A 107 -15.19 -19.38 3.18
C ASP A 107 -15.40 -18.60 1.86
N HIS A 108 -15.96 -17.41 2.04
CA HIS A 108 -16.14 -16.43 0.97
C HIS A 108 -15.39 -15.14 1.31
N VAL A 109 -14.77 -14.56 0.28
CA VAL A 109 -14.16 -13.24 0.36
C VAL A 109 -14.84 -12.28 -0.63
N LEU A 110 -15.15 -11.09 -0.15
CA LEU A 110 -15.73 -10.02 -0.92
C LEU A 110 -14.65 -8.97 -1.24
N VAL A 111 -14.36 -8.74 -2.52
CA VAL A 111 -13.23 -7.95 -2.99
C VAL A 111 -13.73 -6.75 -3.78
N GLN A 112 -13.16 -5.57 -3.57
CA GLN A 112 -13.41 -4.43 -4.45
C GLN A 112 -12.93 -4.74 -5.88
N ASP A 113 -13.70 -4.38 -6.89
CA ASP A 113 -13.45 -4.76 -8.29
C ASP A 113 -12.22 -4.07 -8.90
N SER A 114 -11.84 -2.92 -8.37
CA SER A 114 -10.75 -2.05 -8.83
C SER A 114 -9.43 -2.15 -8.03
N VAL A 115 -9.24 -3.25 -7.29
CA VAL A 115 -8.00 -3.49 -6.52
C VAL A 115 -6.81 -3.85 -7.40
N TYR A 116 -5.63 -3.85 -6.82
CA TYR A 116 -4.39 -4.34 -7.41
C TYR A 116 -4.60 -5.69 -8.13
N GLY A 117 -4.41 -5.68 -9.44
CA GLY A 117 -4.87 -6.79 -10.28
C GLY A 117 -4.31 -8.18 -9.95
N PRO A 118 -3.06 -8.37 -9.43
CA PRO A 118 -2.60 -9.68 -8.98
C PRO A 118 -3.48 -10.35 -7.92
N VAL A 119 -4.34 -9.63 -7.21
CA VAL A 119 -5.35 -10.25 -6.33
C VAL A 119 -6.26 -11.15 -7.15
N ARG A 120 -6.83 -10.62 -8.22
CA ARG A 120 -7.71 -11.37 -9.15
C ARG A 120 -6.95 -12.40 -9.99
N GLU A 121 -5.75 -12.04 -10.46
CA GLU A 121 -5.02 -12.85 -11.42
C GLU A 121 -4.20 -13.99 -10.80
N ARG A 122 -3.80 -13.85 -9.54
CA ARG A 122 -2.88 -14.79 -8.87
C ARG A 122 -3.44 -15.36 -7.57
N ILE A 123 -4.02 -14.51 -6.70
CA ILE A 123 -4.51 -14.95 -5.39
C ILE A 123 -5.83 -15.69 -5.53
N GLU A 124 -6.80 -15.14 -6.27
CA GLU A 124 -8.10 -15.79 -6.48
C GLU A 124 -7.96 -17.22 -7.05
N PRO A 125 -7.25 -17.47 -8.20
CA PRO A 125 -7.11 -18.83 -8.72
C PRO A 125 -6.41 -19.79 -7.75
N LEU A 126 -5.47 -19.29 -6.94
CA LEU A 126 -4.80 -20.11 -5.92
C LEU A 126 -5.78 -20.53 -4.84
N LEU A 127 -6.52 -19.59 -4.28
CA LEU A 127 -7.43 -19.85 -3.15
C LEU A 127 -8.72 -20.56 -3.59
N ALA A 128 -9.19 -20.36 -4.82
CA ALA A 128 -10.29 -21.13 -5.38
C ALA A 128 -9.97 -22.64 -5.41
N ARG A 129 -8.71 -23.01 -5.69
CA ARG A 129 -8.23 -24.42 -5.59
C ARG A 129 -8.24 -24.95 -4.16
N LEU A 130 -8.18 -24.05 -3.17
CA LEU A 130 -8.26 -24.39 -1.75
C LEU A 130 -9.69 -24.29 -1.19
N GLY A 131 -10.69 -24.10 -2.06
CA GLY A 131 -12.10 -24.09 -1.69
C GLY A 131 -12.63 -22.76 -1.18
N VAL A 132 -11.92 -21.66 -1.39
CA VAL A 132 -12.40 -20.29 -1.08
C VAL A 132 -13.12 -19.70 -2.30
N SER A 133 -14.27 -19.06 -2.07
CA SER A 133 -15.05 -18.39 -3.10
C SER A 133 -14.88 -16.88 -3.08
N PHE A 134 -15.01 -16.23 -4.24
CA PHE A 134 -14.82 -14.78 -4.41
C PHE A 134 -16.08 -14.14 -4.99
N SER A 135 -16.39 -12.92 -4.56
CA SER A 135 -17.29 -11.97 -5.21
C SER A 135 -16.67 -10.60 -5.27
N TYR A 136 -17.18 -9.76 -6.15
CA TYR A 136 -16.62 -8.42 -6.37
C TYR A 136 -17.70 -7.36 -6.22
N PHE A 137 -17.32 -6.22 -5.61
CA PHE A 137 -18.19 -5.05 -5.48
C PHE A 137 -17.49 -3.80 -6.05
N SER A 138 -18.30 -2.84 -6.51
CA SER A 138 -17.80 -1.54 -7.01
C SER A 138 -17.77 -0.51 -5.90
N ALA A 139 -16.65 0.22 -5.79
CA ALA A 139 -16.50 1.33 -4.84
C ALA A 139 -17.60 2.40 -4.99
N GLY A 140 -18.00 2.69 -6.24
CA GLY A 140 -19.03 3.70 -6.56
C GLY A 140 -20.47 3.26 -6.34
N ALA A 141 -20.74 1.98 -6.08
CA ALA A 141 -22.10 1.44 -5.93
C ALA A 141 -22.62 1.49 -4.47
N GLY A 142 -21.84 2.02 -3.52
CA GLY A 142 -22.16 2.01 -2.10
C GLY A 142 -21.84 0.68 -1.41
N LEU A 143 -22.54 0.37 -0.30
CA LEU A 143 -22.27 -0.86 0.46
C LEU A 143 -22.73 -2.10 -0.30
N PRO A 144 -21.95 -3.19 -0.31
CA PRO A 144 -22.19 -4.38 -1.13
C PRO A 144 -23.18 -5.37 -0.49
N ALA A 145 -24.35 -4.91 -0.12
CA ALA A 145 -25.35 -5.70 0.61
C ALA A 145 -25.85 -6.93 -0.16
N ASN A 146 -25.84 -6.88 -1.51
CA ASN A 146 -26.28 -7.99 -2.35
C ASN A 146 -25.18 -9.02 -2.64
N ASP A 147 -23.91 -8.68 -2.33
CA ASP A 147 -22.75 -9.51 -2.67
C ASP A 147 -22.17 -10.25 -1.46
N VAL A 148 -22.54 -9.83 -0.25
CA VAL A 148 -22.16 -10.50 1.01
C VAL A 148 -22.94 -11.80 1.17
N ARG A 149 -22.28 -12.84 1.71
CA ARG A 149 -22.86 -14.18 1.95
C ARG A 149 -22.70 -14.55 3.43
N ALA A 150 -23.49 -15.51 3.90
CA ALA A 150 -23.40 -16.02 5.27
C ALA A 150 -22.02 -16.57 5.66
N ASN A 151 -21.27 -17.03 4.66
CA ASN A 151 -19.88 -17.53 4.81
C ASN A 151 -18.82 -16.48 4.41
N THR A 152 -19.16 -15.21 4.23
CA THR A 152 -18.17 -14.14 4.06
C THR A 152 -17.38 -13.98 5.34
N ARG A 153 -16.05 -14.03 5.25
CA ARG A 153 -15.13 -13.89 6.40
C ARG A 153 -14.14 -12.76 6.25
N LEU A 154 -13.96 -12.28 5.02
CA LEU A 154 -13.03 -11.19 4.72
C LEU A 154 -13.66 -10.28 3.66
N ILE A 155 -13.57 -8.98 3.87
CA ILE A 155 -13.79 -7.94 2.87
C ILE A 155 -12.42 -7.31 2.58
N TYR A 156 -12.07 -7.18 1.31
CA TYR A 156 -10.79 -6.61 0.89
C TYR A 156 -11.02 -5.40 -0.01
N ALA A 157 -10.46 -4.26 0.38
CA ALA A 157 -10.57 -3.00 -0.33
C ALA A 157 -9.19 -2.35 -0.54
N GLU A 158 -9.05 -1.56 -1.60
CA GLU A 158 -7.92 -0.69 -1.89
C GLU A 158 -8.44 0.73 -2.09
N SER A 159 -7.98 1.67 -1.26
CA SER A 159 -8.50 3.04 -1.30
C SER A 159 -7.37 4.06 -1.14
N PRO A 160 -7.16 4.92 -2.15
CA PRO A 160 -7.73 4.91 -3.49
C PRO A 160 -7.31 3.68 -4.31
N SER A 161 -8.18 3.25 -5.22
CA SER A 161 -8.02 2.03 -6.01
C SER A 161 -6.92 2.10 -7.08
N SER A 162 -6.56 0.95 -7.66
CA SER A 162 -5.60 0.88 -8.77
C SER A 162 -6.09 1.64 -10.00
N PHE A 163 -5.21 2.37 -10.66
CA PHE A 163 -5.39 3.14 -11.91
C PHE A 163 -6.39 4.29 -11.87
N LEU A 164 -7.61 4.09 -11.36
CA LEU A 164 -8.68 5.08 -11.41
C LEU A 164 -8.88 5.80 -10.07
N TYR A 165 -8.18 5.39 -9.04
CA TYR A 165 -8.13 6.01 -7.71
C TYR A 165 -9.51 6.25 -7.09
N GLU A 166 -10.46 5.33 -7.30
CA GLU A 166 -11.76 5.37 -6.65
C GLU A 166 -11.60 5.29 -5.14
N VAL A 167 -12.31 6.13 -4.42
CA VAL A 167 -12.26 6.21 -2.95
C VAL A 167 -13.46 5.48 -2.35
N VAL A 168 -13.21 4.58 -1.41
CA VAL A 168 -14.25 3.84 -0.67
C VAL A 168 -14.61 4.59 0.60
N ASP A 169 -15.89 4.58 1.01
CA ASP A 169 -16.28 4.98 2.36
C ASP A 169 -15.87 3.88 3.35
N LEU A 170 -14.61 3.94 3.80
CA LEU A 170 -14.03 2.87 4.63
C LEU A 170 -14.71 2.75 6.00
N PRO A 171 -15.06 3.84 6.73
CA PRO A 171 -15.83 3.75 7.97
C PRO A 171 -17.17 3.03 7.80
N ALA A 172 -17.88 3.32 6.71
CA ALA A 172 -19.16 2.65 6.42
C ALA A 172 -18.93 1.17 6.07
N LEU A 173 -17.89 0.85 5.28
CA LEU A 173 -17.54 -0.53 4.94
C LEU A 173 -17.07 -1.31 6.17
N ALA A 174 -16.35 -0.69 7.10
CA ALA A 174 -15.94 -1.31 8.37
C ALA A 174 -17.14 -1.63 9.27
N ALA A 175 -18.11 -0.72 9.36
CA ALA A 175 -19.37 -0.98 10.07
C ALA A 175 -20.15 -2.13 9.43
N PHE A 176 -20.20 -2.16 8.10
CA PHE A 176 -20.84 -3.23 7.33
C PHE A 176 -20.14 -4.58 7.54
N ALA A 177 -18.82 -4.64 7.51
CA ALA A 177 -18.05 -5.87 7.74
C ALA A 177 -18.37 -6.46 9.13
N ARG A 178 -18.37 -5.62 10.16
CA ARG A 178 -18.73 -6.05 11.54
C ARG A 178 -20.15 -6.59 11.66
N GLN A 179 -21.12 -6.02 10.93
CA GLN A 179 -22.51 -6.52 10.92
C GLN A 179 -22.64 -7.93 10.32
N HIS A 180 -21.67 -8.35 9.54
CA HIS A 180 -21.63 -9.64 8.84
C HIS A 180 -20.56 -10.60 9.39
N ASP A 181 -20.01 -10.34 10.58
CA ASP A 181 -18.94 -11.13 11.20
C ASP A 181 -17.74 -11.37 10.27
N ALA A 182 -17.44 -10.39 9.41
CA ALA A 182 -16.33 -10.40 8.50
C ALA A 182 -15.24 -9.40 8.93
N LEU A 183 -13.98 -9.75 8.71
CA LEU A 183 -12.86 -8.82 8.88
C LEU A 183 -12.75 -7.91 7.66
N LEU A 184 -12.29 -6.67 7.87
CA LEU A 184 -11.97 -5.72 6.80
C LEU A 184 -10.46 -5.56 6.68
N ALA A 185 -9.90 -5.94 5.52
CA ALA A 185 -8.53 -5.66 5.15
C ALA A 185 -8.48 -4.54 4.10
N ALA A 186 -7.63 -3.55 4.34
CA ALA A 186 -7.41 -2.43 3.44
C ALA A 186 -5.97 -2.43 2.92
N ASP A 187 -5.79 -2.38 1.60
CA ASP A 187 -4.49 -2.08 1.00
C ASP A 187 -4.24 -0.57 1.09
N ASN A 188 -3.25 -0.21 1.90
CA ASN A 188 -2.85 1.17 2.18
C ASN A 188 -1.54 1.56 1.47
N THR A 189 -1.19 0.86 0.41
CA THR A 189 0.04 1.15 -0.33
C THR A 189 0.05 2.57 -0.88
N TRP A 190 -1.11 3.09 -1.32
CA TRP A 190 -1.26 4.46 -1.81
C TRP A 190 -1.06 5.49 -0.69
N GLY A 191 -1.63 5.25 0.48
CA GLY A 191 -1.62 6.19 1.61
C GLY A 191 -0.34 6.14 2.45
N ALA A 192 0.37 5.02 2.41
CA ALA A 192 1.65 4.78 3.09
C ALA A 192 1.63 5.12 4.60
N GLY A 193 0.47 5.07 5.25
CA GLY A 193 0.29 5.38 6.67
C GLY A 193 0.42 6.87 7.05
N VAL A 194 0.92 7.70 6.15
CA VAL A 194 1.01 9.16 6.33
C VAL A 194 -0.24 9.86 5.83
N LEU A 195 -0.68 9.50 4.63
CA LEU A 195 -1.81 10.14 3.95
C LEU A 195 -3.15 9.52 4.34
N TYR A 196 -3.14 8.28 4.77
CA TYR A 196 -4.33 7.50 5.07
C TYR A 196 -4.04 6.46 6.16
N GLN A 197 -4.94 6.33 7.12
CA GLN A 197 -4.80 5.42 8.27
C GLN A 197 -6.03 4.50 8.39
N PRO A 198 -6.12 3.42 7.61
CA PRO A 198 -7.29 2.53 7.54
C PRO A 198 -7.71 1.95 8.90
N ILE A 199 -6.74 1.60 9.76
CA ILE A 199 -7.01 1.04 11.09
C ILE A 199 -7.75 2.06 11.98
N GLU A 200 -7.40 3.34 11.91
CA GLU A 200 -8.11 4.40 12.65
C GLU A 200 -9.52 4.62 12.11
N LEU A 201 -9.75 4.32 10.83
CA LEU A 201 -11.05 4.39 10.17
C LEU A 201 -11.88 3.11 10.34
N GLY A 202 -11.37 2.11 11.06
CA GLY A 202 -12.10 0.92 11.45
C GLY A 202 -11.78 -0.35 10.69
N ALA A 203 -10.77 -0.36 9.80
CA ALA A 203 -10.27 -1.60 9.22
C ALA A 203 -9.55 -2.45 10.29
N ASP A 204 -9.67 -3.76 10.19
CA ASP A 204 -9.01 -4.71 11.09
C ASP A 204 -7.55 -4.93 10.69
N ILE A 205 -7.27 -4.85 9.39
CA ILE A 205 -5.97 -5.13 8.80
C ILE A 205 -5.62 -4.02 7.82
N SER A 206 -4.39 -3.50 7.91
CA SER A 206 -3.77 -2.64 6.89
C SER A 206 -2.61 -3.36 6.24
N ILE A 207 -2.54 -3.29 4.91
CA ILE A 207 -1.50 -3.93 4.09
C ILE A 207 -0.76 -2.85 3.32
N GLN A 208 0.56 -2.95 3.27
CA GLN A 208 1.39 -2.07 2.44
C GLN A 208 2.40 -2.83 1.59
N ALA A 209 2.58 -2.41 0.35
CA ALA A 209 3.79 -2.67 -0.40
C ALA A 209 4.85 -1.62 -0.03
N ILE A 210 5.73 -1.97 0.91
CA ILE A 210 6.84 -1.11 1.36
C ILE A 210 7.77 -0.74 0.19
N THR A 211 7.83 -1.56 -0.84
CA THR A 211 8.44 -1.33 -2.16
C THR A 211 8.16 0.06 -2.74
N LYS A 212 7.01 0.66 -2.39
CA LYS A 212 6.53 1.93 -2.94
C LYS A 212 7.06 3.13 -2.13
N TYR A 213 6.19 4.05 -1.73
CA TYR A 213 6.59 5.28 -1.04
C TYR A 213 7.37 5.07 0.25
N ALA A 214 7.08 4.01 1.01
CA ALA A 214 7.80 3.75 2.25
C ALA A 214 9.30 3.50 1.99
N GLY A 215 9.66 2.67 1.01
CA GLY A 215 11.03 2.53 0.51
C GLY A 215 11.50 3.79 -0.23
N GLY A 216 10.76 4.19 -1.24
CA GLY A 216 10.86 5.49 -1.90
C GLY A 216 12.06 5.71 -2.83
N HIS A 217 12.87 4.68 -3.11
CA HIS A 217 14.10 4.81 -3.88
C HIS A 217 14.24 3.76 -5.00
N SER A 218 13.17 2.99 -5.27
CA SER A 218 13.12 1.98 -6.35
C SER A 218 14.19 0.88 -6.25
N ASP A 219 14.70 0.61 -5.06
CA ASP A 219 15.87 -0.23 -4.78
C ASP A 219 15.61 -1.42 -3.86
N LEU A 220 14.37 -1.60 -3.37
CA LEU A 220 13.99 -2.71 -2.50
C LEU A 220 12.63 -3.31 -2.87
N MET A 221 12.41 -4.55 -2.45
CA MET A 221 11.13 -5.24 -2.55
C MET A 221 10.69 -5.74 -1.18
N GLN A 222 9.57 -5.21 -0.65
CA GLN A 222 9.07 -5.59 0.66
C GLN A 222 7.58 -5.26 0.82
N GLY A 223 6.89 -5.98 1.71
CA GLY A 223 5.54 -5.70 2.15
C GLY A 223 5.42 -5.75 3.66
N ALA A 224 4.29 -5.30 4.18
CA ALA A 224 3.94 -5.40 5.58
C ALA A 224 2.42 -5.61 5.75
N VAL A 225 2.07 -6.31 6.84
CA VAL A 225 0.70 -6.42 7.35
C VAL A 225 0.69 -5.85 8.76
N ALA A 226 -0.23 -4.94 9.02
CA ALA A 226 -0.38 -4.24 10.29
C ALA A 226 -1.77 -4.48 10.88
N VAL A 227 -1.85 -4.79 12.17
CA VAL A 227 -3.11 -5.11 12.88
C VAL A 227 -3.05 -4.64 14.34
N LYS A 228 -4.23 -4.37 14.94
CA LYS A 228 -4.36 -4.13 16.38
C LYS A 228 -4.73 -5.40 17.15
N ASP A 229 -5.61 -6.22 16.59
CA ASP A 229 -6.14 -7.40 17.24
C ASP A 229 -5.06 -8.49 17.41
N ARG A 230 -4.91 -8.99 18.64
CA ARG A 230 -3.89 -9.97 19.01
C ARG A 230 -4.17 -11.36 18.42
N ASP A 231 -5.42 -11.75 18.29
CA ASP A 231 -5.77 -13.07 17.74
C ASP A 231 -5.59 -13.11 16.23
N VAL A 232 -5.93 -12.02 15.54
CA VAL A 232 -5.61 -11.83 14.12
C VAL A 232 -4.09 -11.84 13.93
N ALA A 233 -3.33 -11.10 14.75
CA ALA A 233 -1.87 -11.07 14.70
C ALA A 233 -1.26 -12.46 14.90
N ARG A 234 -1.80 -13.28 15.81
CA ARG A 234 -1.35 -14.65 16.03
C ARG A 234 -1.58 -15.53 14.80
N ARG A 235 -2.79 -15.52 14.22
CA ARG A 235 -3.10 -16.27 12.99
C ARG A 235 -2.17 -15.90 11.84
N LEU A 236 -1.94 -14.61 11.64
CA LEU A 236 -0.99 -14.10 10.64
C LEU A 236 0.43 -14.60 10.91
N ARG A 237 0.89 -14.54 12.15
CA ARG A 237 2.24 -14.99 12.54
C ARG A 237 2.43 -16.48 12.33
N ASP A 238 1.48 -17.30 12.78
CA ASP A 238 1.56 -18.75 12.63
C ASP A 238 1.66 -19.15 11.15
N THR A 239 0.86 -18.49 10.30
CA THR A 239 0.90 -18.70 8.84
C THR A 239 2.20 -18.16 8.22
N HIS A 240 2.66 -16.98 8.62
CA HIS A 240 3.92 -16.39 8.19
C HIS A 240 5.11 -17.33 8.46
N GLU A 241 5.15 -17.92 9.64
CA GLU A 241 6.19 -18.87 10.03
C GLU A 241 6.08 -20.20 9.28
N ALA A 242 4.86 -20.72 9.10
CA ALA A 242 4.61 -21.95 8.35
C ALA A 242 5.02 -21.81 6.88
N LEU A 243 4.79 -20.64 6.26
CA LEU A 243 5.21 -20.34 4.90
C LEU A 243 6.72 -20.00 4.81
N GLY A 244 7.41 -19.84 5.93
CA GLY A 244 8.83 -19.47 5.97
C GLY A 244 9.12 -18.09 5.40
N LEU A 245 8.16 -17.17 5.47
CA LEU A 245 8.35 -15.80 5.00
C LEU A 245 9.44 -15.12 5.84
N SER A 246 10.37 -14.48 5.18
CA SER A 246 11.41 -13.69 5.84
C SER A 246 11.87 -12.56 4.92
N VAL A 247 12.40 -11.49 5.52
CA VAL A 247 12.93 -10.32 4.84
C VAL A 247 14.41 -10.22 5.17
N GLY A 248 15.25 -9.82 4.21
CA GLY A 248 16.66 -9.53 4.43
C GLY A 248 16.83 -8.32 5.37
N ALA A 249 17.84 -8.37 6.23
CA ALA A 249 18.12 -7.25 7.14
C ALA A 249 18.50 -5.97 6.38
N ASP A 250 19.13 -6.11 5.22
CA ASP A 250 19.49 -4.99 4.34
C ASP A 250 18.25 -4.28 3.81
N ASP A 251 17.27 -5.05 3.27
CA ASP A 251 16.03 -4.50 2.78
C ASP A 251 15.23 -3.84 3.90
N ALA A 252 15.20 -4.44 5.09
CA ALA A 252 14.55 -3.86 6.27
C ALA A 252 15.22 -2.54 6.69
N TRP A 253 16.55 -2.46 6.62
CA TRP A 253 17.29 -1.24 6.95
C TRP A 253 17.08 -0.14 5.89
N LEU A 254 17.13 -0.48 4.60
CA LEU A 254 16.83 0.45 3.50
C LEU A 254 15.40 0.98 3.60
N ALA A 255 14.42 0.11 3.90
CA ALA A 255 13.04 0.50 4.11
C ALA A 255 12.90 1.47 5.28
N LEU A 256 13.53 1.18 6.44
CA LEU A 256 13.53 2.08 7.59
C LEU A 256 14.14 3.45 7.25
N ARG A 257 15.25 3.47 6.49
CA ARG A 257 15.85 4.70 6.00
C ARG A 257 14.89 5.49 5.11
N GLY A 258 14.16 4.81 4.22
CA GLY A 258 13.12 5.42 3.38
C GLY A 258 11.99 6.02 4.22
N VAL A 259 11.51 5.30 5.23
CA VAL A 259 10.44 5.76 6.15
C VAL A 259 10.82 7.06 6.86
N ARG A 260 12.11 7.28 7.20
CA ARG A 260 12.56 8.51 7.86
C ARG A 260 12.32 9.78 7.04
N THR A 261 12.23 9.68 5.73
CA THR A 261 11.96 10.83 4.82
C THR A 261 10.61 10.74 4.11
N LEU A 262 9.78 9.77 4.47
CA LEU A 262 8.52 9.49 3.79
C LEU A 262 7.59 10.71 3.73
N ALA A 263 7.33 11.36 4.86
CA ALA A 263 6.41 12.50 4.93
C ALA A 263 6.89 13.70 4.09
N VAL A 264 8.20 13.98 4.08
CA VAL A 264 8.80 15.07 3.27
C VAL A 264 8.67 14.75 1.78
N ARG A 265 8.92 13.50 1.38
CA ARG A 265 8.80 13.09 -0.03
C ARG A 265 7.34 13.13 -0.50
N LEU A 266 6.40 12.61 0.30
CA LEU A 266 4.97 12.66 -0.03
C LEU A 266 4.47 14.09 -0.19
N ALA A 267 4.84 15.01 0.69
CA ALA A 267 4.48 16.42 0.56
C ALA A 267 5.02 17.07 -0.73
N GLN A 268 6.17 16.61 -1.23
CA GLN A 268 6.72 17.09 -2.50
C GLN A 268 6.02 16.42 -3.69
N HIS A 269 5.78 15.12 -3.64
CA HIS A 269 5.01 14.39 -4.66
C HIS A 269 3.61 15.00 -4.85
N GLU A 270 2.91 15.30 -3.75
CA GLU A 270 1.58 15.94 -3.80
C GLU A 270 1.63 17.28 -4.56
N ARG A 271 2.57 18.16 -4.20
CA ARG A 271 2.70 19.47 -4.86
C ARG A 271 2.92 19.32 -6.36
N HIS A 272 3.88 18.49 -6.76
CA HIS A 272 4.20 18.27 -8.17
C HIS A 272 3.03 17.60 -8.92
N ALA A 273 2.39 16.61 -8.31
CA ALA A 273 1.25 15.92 -8.89
C ALA A 273 0.02 16.83 -9.06
N LEU A 274 -0.22 17.75 -8.12
CA LEU A 274 -1.28 18.74 -8.25
C LEU A 274 -1.06 19.68 -9.44
N ASP A 275 0.18 20.14 -9.67
CA ASP A 275 0.51 20.99 -10.81
C ASP A 275 0.30 20.24 -12.14
N VAL A 276 0.79 18.99 -12.23
CA VAL A 276 0.58 18.12 -13.39
C VAL A 276 -0.89 17.80 -13.60
N ALA A 277 -1.64 17.46 -12.55
CA ALA A 277 -3.06 17.12 -12.64
C ALA A 277 -3.92 18.31 -13.10
N ARG A 278 -3.62 19.53 -12.65
CA ARG A 278 -4.28 20.76 -13.11
C ARG A 278 -4.00 21.01 -14.59
N TYR A 279 -2.73 20.92 -15.00
CA TYR A 279 -2.37 21.03 -16.41
C TYR A 279 -3.14 20.02 -17.28
N LEU A 280 -3.22 18.76 -16.86
CA LEU A 280 -3.98 17.72 -17.57
C LEU A 280 -5.48 18.04 -17.63
N ALA A 281 -6.06 18.57 -16.55
CA ALA A 281 -7.47 18.95 -16.49
C ALA A 281 -7.80 20.13 -17.42
N GLU A 282 -6.84 21.01 -17.68
CA GLU A 282 -6.97 22.13 -18.64
C GLU A 282 -6.76 21.69 -20.09
N ALA A 283 -6.10 20.58 -20.34
CA ALA A 283 -5.79 20.05 -21.68
C ALA A 283 -7.01 19.36 -22.36
N THR A 284 -8.19 19.96 -22.30
CA THR A 284 -9.48 19.36 -22.69
C THR A 284 -9.58 18.93 -24.16
N GLY A 285 -8.69 19.43 -25.04
CA GLY A 285 -8.63 19.01 -26.44
C GLY A 285 -8.08 17.60 -26.65
N VAL A 286 -7.31 17.06 -25.69
CA VAL A 286 -6.64 15.75 -25.78
C VAL A 286 -6.89 14.87 -24.55
N VAL A 287 -7.28 15.43 -23.43
CA VAL A 287 -7.64 14.73 -22.19
C VAL A 287 -9.16 14.73 -22.04
N GLU A 288 -9.74 13.55 -21.86
CA GLU A 288 -11.16 13.37 -21.62
C GLU A 288 -11.47 13.54 -20.12
N ARG A 289 -10.66 12.92 -19.27
CA ARG A 289 -10.85 12.92 -17.81
C ARG A 289 -9.51 12.72 -17.10
N VAL A 290 -9.33 13.41 -15.99
CA VAL A 290 -8.25 13.16 -15.02
C VAL A 290 -8.82 12.41 -13.81
N PHE A 291 -8.10 11.40 -13.34
CA PHE A 291 -8.40 10.65 -12.13
C PHE A 291 -7.37 11.04 -11.07
N TYR A 292 -7.78 11.82 -10.11
CA TYR A 292 -6.96 12.29 -8.99
C TYR A 292 -7.86 12.83 -7.88
N PRO A 293 -8.06 12.10 -6.77
CA PRO A 293 -9.05 12.46 -5.73
C PRO A 293 -8.86 13.84 -5.11
N ALA A 294 -7.62 14.37 -5.15
CA ALA A 294 -7.35 15.73 -4.67
C ALA A 294 -7.91 16.84 -5.56
N LEU A 295 -8.36 16.55 -6.79
CA LEU A 295 -9.04 17.54 -7.64
C LEU A 295 -10.52 17.64 -7.26
N PRO A 296 -11.07 18.87 -7.08
CA PRO A 296 -12.47 19.08 -6.68
C PRO A 296 -13.52 18.45 -7.60
N GLY A 297 -13.17 18.18 -8.87
CA GLY A 297 -14.06 17.52 -9.84
C GLY A 297 -14.05 16.00 -9.81
N ASP A 298 -13.20 15.38 -9.00
CA ASP A 298 -13.14 13.91 -8.88
C ASP A 298 -14.33 13.40 -8.06
N PRO A 299 -15.03 12.32 -8.48
CA PRO A 299 -16.14 11.76 -7.72
C PRO A 299 -15.79 11.33 -6.30
N GLY A 300 -14.55 10.92 -6.06
CA GLY A 300 -14.03 10.52 -4.75
C GLY A 300 -13.60 11.69 -3.85
N HIS A 301 -13.61 12.95 -4.36
CA HIS A 301 -13.04 14.11 -3.67
C HIS A 301 -13.59 14.33 -2.26
N ALA A 302 -14.91 14.22 -2.09
CA ALA A 302 -15.54 14.44 -0.80
C ALA A 302 -15.10 13.42 0.28
N LEU A 303 -15.00 12.14 -0.10
CA LEU A 303 -14.48 11.09 0.78
C LEU A 303 -12.99 11.26 1.02
N TRP A 304 -12.21 11.58 -0.01
CA TRP A 304 -10.80 11.89 0.13
C TRP A 304 -10.57 13.06 1.10
N GLN A 305 -11.31 14.15 0.96
CA GLN A 305 -11.21 15.32 1.85
C GLN A 305 -11.56 15.00 3.29
N ARG A 306 -12.49 14.06 3.53
CA ARG A 306 -12.88 13.61 4.87
C ARG A 306 -11.83 12.72 5.53
N ASP A 307 -11.26 11.77 4.77
CA ASP A 307 -10.53 10.62 5.32
C ASP A 307 -9.00 10.68 5.11
N PHE A 308 -8.52 11.54 4.19
CA PHE A 308 -7.10 11.60 3.83
C PHE A 308 -6.44 12.90 4.30
N HIS A 309 -5.14 12.82 4.53
CA HIS A 309 -4.31 13.94 5.00
C HIS A 309 -3.44 14.53 3.88
N GLY A 310 -3.77 14.31 2.63
CA GLY A 310 -3.06 14.75 1.45
C GLY A 310 -3.14 13.75 0.31
N ALA A 311 -2.33 13.99 -0.72
CA ALA A 311 -2.26 13.16 -1.91
C ALA A 311 -0.81 12.76 -2.22
N ASN A 312 -0.62 11.98 -3.26
CA ASN A 312 0.68 11.50 -3.69
C ASN A 312 0.95 11.75 -5.18
N GLY A 313 2.02 11.18 -5.71
CA GLY A 313 2.46 11.38 -7.11
C GLY A 313 1.68 10.60 -8.16
N LEU A 314 0.66 9.82 -7.81
CA LEU A 314 -0.08 9.01 -8.77
C LEU A 314 -1.24 9.80 -9.37
N VAL A 315 -1.15 10.07 -10.67
CA VAL A 315 -2.19 10.73 -11.48
C VAL A 315 -2.49 9.85 -12.68
N SER A 316 -3.75 9.61 -12.98
CA SER A 316 -4.16 8.95 -14.23
C SER A 316 -5.03 9.88 -15.07
N PHE A 317 -5.03 9.69 -16.37
CA PHE A 317 -5.92 10.40 -17.26
C PHE A 317 -6.34 9.55 -18.46
N ALA A 318 -7.54 9.77 -18.94
CA ALA A 318 -8.05 9.17 -20.16
C ALA A 318 -7.80 10.11 -21.34
N LEU A 319 -7.34 9.55 -22.47
CA LEU A 319 -7.14 10.27 -23.72
C LEU A 319 -8.48 10.43 -24.45
N ARG A 320 -8.74 11.64 -24.95
CA ARG A 320 -9.98 11.96 -25.69
C ARG A 320 -9.94 11.37 -27.11
N ASP A 321 -11.00 10.69 -27.52
CA ASP A 321 -11.18 10.15 -28.87
C ASP A 321 -9.94 9.38 -29.41
N ALA A 322 -9.17 8.76 -28.50
CA ALA A 322 -7.91 8.12 -28.80
C ALA A 322 -8.03 6.58 -28.84
N THR A 323 -7.23 5.97 -29.71
CA THR A 323 -7.02 4.54 -29.77
C THR A 323 -5.88 4.11 -28.84
N LEU A 324 -5.73 2.80 -28.63
CA LEU A 324 -4.56 2.27 -27.93
C LEU A 324 -3.24 2.65 -28.64
N ALA A 325 -3.25 2.72 -29.98
CA ALA A 325 -2.08 3.12 -30.78
C ALA A 325 -1.70 4.59 -30.51
N ASP A 326 -2.69 5.48 -30.34
CA ASP A 326 -2.45 6.87 -29.96
C ASP A 326 -1.85 6.96 -28.54
N ALA A 327 -2.34 6.15 -27.61
CA ALA A 327 -1.79 6.09 -26.25
C ALA A 327 -0.32 5.58 -26.24
N VAL A 328 -0.01 4.58 -27.08
CA VAL A 328 1.38 4.11 -27.28
C VAL A 328 2.24 5.22 -27.86
N ALA A 329 1.78 5.91 -28.93
CA ALA A 329 2.52 6.99 -29.55
C ALA A 329 2.77 8.17 -28.59
N PHE A 330 1.81 8.45 -27.70
CA PHE A 330 1.97 9.45 -26.65
C PHE A 330 3.06 9.03 -25.63
N VAL A 331 2.96 7.81 -25.08
CA VAL A 331 3.89 7.33 -24.05
C VAL A 331 5.31 7.19 -24.61
N ASP A 332 5.45 6.68 -25.84
CA ASP A 332 6.75 6.56 -26.51
C ASP A 332 7.40 7.91 -26.85
N ALA A 333 6.62 8.99 -26.90
CA ALA A 333 7.13 10.35 -27.12
C ALA A 333 7.63 11.05 -25.85
N LEU A 334 7.32 10.52 -24.67
CA LEU A 334 7.81 11.06 -23.39
C LEU A 334 9.34 10.89 -23.30
N ARG A 335 9.99 11.85 -22.67
CA ARG A 335 11.47 11.92 -22.54
C ARG A 335 11.94 11.87 -21.10
N LEU A 336 11.15 12.40 -20.18
CA LEU A 336 11.44 12.45 -18.74
C LEU A 336 10.71 11.35 -17.98
N PHE A 337 9.46 11.07 -18.36
CA PHE A 337 8.73 9.94 -17.79
C PHE A 337 9.27 8.63 -18.36
N GLY A 338 9.91 7.81 -17.50
CA GLY A 338 10.31 6.46 -17.88
C GLY A 338 9.10 5.53 -18.05
N ILE A 339 9.17 4.57 -18.98
CA ILE A 339 8.14 3.54 -19.10
C ILE A 339 8.39 2.47 -18.03
N GLY A 340 7.51 2.40 -17.03
CA GLY A 340 7.71 1.50 -15.90
C GLY A 340 6.42 1.10 -15.18
N ALA A 341 6.39 -0.16 -14.72
CA ALA A 341 5.19 -0.73 -14.08
C ALA A 341 5.02 -0.30 -12.62
N SER A 342 6.08 0.13 -11.92
CA SER A 342 6.06 0.51 -10.51
C SER A 342 5.75 2.00 -10.32
N TRP A 343 5.92 2.48 -9.08
CA TRP A 343 5.72 3.87 -8.66
C TRP A 343 6.24 4.05 -7.22
N GLY A 344 6.30 5.28 -6.75
CA GLY A 344 6.63 5.61 -5.35
C GLY A 344 8.11 5.88 -5.10
N GLY A 345 8.95 5.83 -6.14
CA GLY A 345 10.34 6.27 -6.12
C GLY A 345 10.48 7.78 -6.36
N TYR A 346 11.70 8.24 -6.55
CA TYR A 346 12.02 9.64 -6.85
C TYR A 346 11.81 10.00 -8.33
N GLU A 347 11.82 9.01 -9.21
CA GLU A 347 11.71 9.16 -10.67
C GLU A 347 10.26 9.21 -11.14
N SER A 348 9.99 9.96 -12.20
CA SER A 348 8.71 10.00 -12.90
C SER A 348 8.55 8.83 -13.86
N LEU A 349 7.39 8.17 -13.81
CA LEU A 349 7.08 7.00 -14.63
C LEU A 349 5.73 7.15 -15.33
N ALA A 350 5.60 6.55 -16.52
CA ALA A 350 4.35 6.45 -17.26
C ALA A 350 4.04 4.98 -17.59
N LEU A 351 2.75 4.64 -17.57
CA LEU A 351 2.25 3.32 -17.95
C LEU A 351 0.86 3.45 -18.55
N ILE A 352 0.61 2.79 -19.68
CA ILE A 352 -0.75 2.60 -20.20
C ILE A 352 -1.43 1.53 -19.36
N ALA A 353 -2.58 1.85 -18.78
CA ALA A 353 -3.36 0.89 -18.02
C ALA A 353 -3.81 -0.27 -18.93
N PRO A 354 -3.51 -1.54 -18.59
CA PRO A 354 -3.94 -2.67 -19.41
C PRO A 354 -5.47 -2.70 -19.55
N ALA A 355 -5.98 -2.85 -20.79
CA ALA A 355 -7.41 -2.90 -21.05
C ALA A 355 -8.11 -3.97 -20.20
N SER A 356 -7.51 -5.16 -20.08
CA SER A 356 -8.03 -6.27 -19.26
C SER A 356 -8.18 -5.91 -17.78
N ARG A 357 -7.41 -4.93 -17.29
CA ARG A 357 -7.54 -4.40 -15.92
C ARG A 357 -8.69 -3.41 -15.83
N LEU A 358 -8.80 -2.49 -16.79
CA LEU A 358 -9.87 -1.49 -16.83
C LEU A 358 -11.26 -2.13 -17.03
N GLU A 359 -11.33 -3.25 -17.74
CA GLU A 359 -12.58 -4.01 -17.91
C GLU A 359 -13.15 -4.56 -16.60
N THR A 360 -12.31 -4.77 -15.59
CA THR A 360 -12.77 -5.19 -14.25
C THR A 360 -13.31 -4.02 -13.41
N HIS A 361 -12.95 -2.77 -13.74
CA HIS A 361 -13.43 -1.58 -13.04
C HIS A 361 -14.83 -1.21 -13.53
N SER A 362 -15.84 -1.38 -12.69
CA SER A 362 -17.24 -1.09 -13.04
C SER A 362 -17.46 0.35 -13.49
N ALA A 363 -16.68 1.29 -12.97
CA ALA A 363 -16.80 2.72 -13.26
C ALA A 363 -16.21 3.14 -14.62
N TRP A 364 -15.40 2.29 -15.29
CA TRP A 364 -14.71 2.65 -16.54
C TRP A 364 -14.77 1.58 -17.62
N ARG A 365 -15.70 0.68 -17.54
CA ARG A 365 -15.83 -0.42 -18.48
C ARG A 365 -16.10 0.10 -19.92
N GLY A 366 -15.22 -0.27 -20.87
CA GLY A 366 -15.33 0.16 -22.26
C GLY A 366 -14.94 1.62 -22.52
N GLY A 367 -14.30 2.30 -21.56
CA GLY A 367 -13.83 3.68 -21.71
C GLY A 367 -12.56 3.82 -22.58
N ALA A 368 -12.16 5.05 -22.80
CA ALA A 368 -10.94 5.43 -23.55
C ALA A 368 -9.66 4.86 -22.87
N PRO A 369 -8.52 4.77 -23.61
CA PRO A 369 -7.25 4.39 -23.04
C PRO A 369 -6.85 5.32 -21.88
N VAL A 370 -6.41 4.72 -20.77
CA VAL A 370 -5.96 5.45 -19.58
C VAL A 370 -4.44 5.35 -19.48
N VAL A 371 -3.79 6.49 -19.27
CA VAL A 371 -2.37 6.59 -18.95
C VAL A 371 -2.25 6.92 -17.47
N ARG A 372 -1.48 6.09 -16.74
CA ARG A 372 -1.09 6.37 -15.36
C ARG A 372 0.29 7.01 -15.36
N LEU A 373 0.40 8.13 -14.67
CA LEU A 373 1.66 8.76 -14.32
C LEU A 373 1.97 8.49 -12.84
N HIS A 374 3.22 8.29 -12.55
CA HIS A 374 3.81 8.58 -11.25
C HIS A 374 4.66 9.84 -11.42
N VAL A 375 4.27 10.91 -10.78
CA VAL A 375 4.97 12.19 -10.76
C VAL A 375 6.03 12.12 -9.66
N GLY A 376 7.28 12.14 -10.06
CA GLY A 376 8.45 12.03 -9.19
C GLY A 376 8.84 13.35 -8.53
N LEU A 377 10.12 13.49 -8.26
CA LEU A 377 10.69 14.65 -7.57
C LEU A 377 11.39 15.64 -8.53
N GLU A 378 11.33 15.41 -9.84
CA GLU A 378 11.81 16.32 -10.87
C GLU A 378 10.99 17.63 -10.85
N ASP A 379 11.52 18.73 -11.44
CA ASP A 379 10.79 19.99 -11.53
C ASP A 379 9.47 19.78 -12.31
N PRO A 380 8.31 20.10 -11.75
CA PRO A 380 7.01 19.85 -12.39
C PRO A 380 6.82 20.60 -13.70
N ARG A 381 7.53 21.71 -13.91
CA ARG A 381 7.47 22.47 -15.17
C ARG A 381 8.12 21.70 -16.32
N ASP A 382 9.25 21.04 -16.06
CA ASP A 382 9.92 20.18 -17.03
C ASP A 382 9.03 18.97 -17.39
N LEU A 383 8.34 18.39 -16.38
CA LEU A 383 7.40 17.30 -16.59
C LEU A 383 6.17 17.73 -17.42
N ILE A 384 5.64 18.95 -17.18
CA ILE A 384 4.54 19.52 -17.95
C ILE A 384 4.98 19.79 -19.39
N ASP A 385 6.18 20.33 -19.61
CA ASP A 385 6.73 20.56 -20.96
C ASP A 385 6.91 19.24 -21.72
N ASP A 386 7.31 18.17 -21.02
CA ASP A 386 7.43 16.83 -21.59
C ASP A 386 6.04 16.26 -22.01
N LEU A 387 5.02 16.40 -21.17
CA LEU A 387 3.65 16.05 -21.51
C LEU A 387 3.14 16.87 -22.71
N ALA A 388 3.38 18.18 -22.71
CA ALA A 388 2.95 19.08 -23.78
C ALA A 388 3.56 18.70 -25.13
N GLN A 389 4.85 18.34 -25.18
CA GLN A 389 5.50 17.91 -26.41
C GLN A 389 4.99 16.54 -26.88
N ALA A 390 4.68 15.61 -25.96
CA ALA A 390 4.14 14.28 -26.28
C ALA A 390 2.70 14.40 -26.84
N PHE A 391 1.86 15.26 -26.28
CA PHE A 391 0.49 15.51 -26.82
C PHE A 391 0.50 15.99 -28.25
N ARG A 392 1.51 16.76 -28.70
CA ARG A 392 1.65 17.20 -30.11
C ARG A 392 1.82 16.03 -31.09
N ARG A 393 2.18 14.83 -30.62
CA ARG A 393 2.33 13.64 -31.47
C ARG A 393 0.99 12.98 -31.80
N ILE A 394 -0.03 13.22 -30.98
CA ILE A 394 -1.36 12.61 -31.12
C ILE A 394 -2.45 13.62 -31.38
N ALA A 395 -2.15 14.93 -31.29
CA ALA A 395 -3.09 16.00 -31.69
C ALA A 395 -3.41 15.87 -33.18
N ARG A 396 -4.71 15.80 -33.51
CA ARG A 396 -5.24 15.73 -34.88
C ARG A 396 -5.66 17.11 -35.36
#